data_28d6abae4e10f2b08fb234feb6dd6b13
#
_entry.id   28d6abae4e10f2b08fb234feb6dd6b13
#
_cell.length_a   1.000
_cell.length_b   1.000
_cell.length_c   1.000
_cell.angle_alpha   90.00
_cell.angle_beta   90.00
_cell.angle_gamma   90.00
#
_symmetry.space_group_name_H-M   'P 1'
#
loop_
_entity.id
_entity.type
_entity.pdbx_description
1 polymer ?
#
loop_
_entity_poly.entity_id
_entity_poly.type
_entity_poly.pdbx_seq_one_letter_code
_entity_poly.pdbx_strand_id
1 'polypeptide(L)'
;MIERTPVTNSTPNVLFIMADQMKASILRMYSSEIGIETPTLERLADDGVRFEHAITPHPLCVPARTSVMTGRYPHSTGCRRNETLMPENEQHAFRIWKDNGFTTGLIGKNHCYIEPSDLKLFDVRCEISHAGLPEEGKYKGENFGNTGMEWVVPEVDINAAHEVRANLRQNAQSPRIAYAVSDTPEEQFGTSVIATQTEAFLDKYVAGDFASNDSGDQNPFALWVSFPDPHEPFEAPRRYADMFPSEDVVLPPQRTNEYTDGTSPERNRVLARMMRQTGDSEEHRRGVVSVYQAMTRFVDDGIGRIVDKLDDLGLRENTIIVFTADHGDFIGEHGMAVKGGVFYDALVQVPMIISWPGGGVPQGVVEDSMTSTIDILPTLLELQGLASFDGIGAGWARGEDSEGETALSEQETRRMQGRPLPTVTAATPRSAAFSEYGSGGPPVTMGQLDALDEPFGYDTIIETLWGREAEGRRKMVRTKEWKYVTDPMARGATLTSGSDGGPGDIDELYDLTKDPWELTNVAHLSENATVISEMRSLLASWMIDTEDPSPVEVPKSIGRVVPR
;
A
#
# COMPACT_ATOMS: atom_id res chain seq x y z
N MET A 1 9.25 31.55 14.01
CA MET A 1 10.35 30.75 14.57
C MET A 1 9.71 29.95 15.69
N ILE A 2 9.43 28.68 15.45
CA ILE A 2 8.94 27.77 16.47
C ILE A 2 10.19 27.31 17.22
N GLU A 3 10.30 27.63 18.50
CA GLU A 3 11.36 27.10 19.36
C GLU A 3 11.22 25.56 19.41
N ARG A 4 12.14 24.86 18.77
CA ARG A 4 12.23 23.41 18.91
C ARG A 4 12.76 23.10 20.32
N THR A 5 11.95 22.42 21.12
CA THR A 5 12.40 21.82 22.39
C THR A 5 13.55 20.83 22.06
N PRO A 6 14.63 20.78 22.84
CA PRO A 6 15.73 19.89 22.51
C PRO A 6 15.28 18.43 22.58
N VAL A 7 15.39 17.76 21.45
CA VAL A 7 15.23 16.30 21.31
C VAL A 7 16.20 15.61 22.30
N THR A 8 15.71 14.57 22.96
CA THR A 8 16.55 13.66 23.73
C THR A 8 17.66 13.13 22.84
N ASN A 9 18.89 13.03 23.31
CA ASN A 9 20.10 12.64 22.57
C ASN A 9 20.10 11.17 22.03
N SER A 10 18.94 10.51 21.95
CA SER A 10 18.79 9.13 21.47
C SER A 10 18.06 9.10 20.13
N THR A 11 18.60 8.34 19.19
CA THR A 11 17.93 8.04 17.91
C THR A 11 16.53 7.46 18.18
N PRO A 12 15.46 7.98 17.55
CA PRO A 12 14.10 7.53 17.83
C PRO A 12 13.85 6.11 17.29
N ASN A 13 12.97 5.40 17.98
CA ASN A 13 12.37 4.17 17.48
C ASN A 13 11.47 4.46 16.29
N VAL A 14 11.22 3.45 15.48
CA VAL A 14 10.21 3.48 14.41
C VAL A 14 9.20 2.36 14.64
N LEU A 15 7.93 2.72 14.71
CA LEU A 15 6.80 1.82 14.59
C LEU A 15 6.13 2.10 13.23
N PHE A 16 6.43 1.26 12.24
CA PHE A 16 5.85 1.36 10.92
C PHE A 16 4.64 0.43 10.81
N ILE A 17 3.43 0.99 10.77
CA ILE A 17 2.17 0.27 10.71
C ILE A 17 1.63 0.34 9.29
N MET A 18 1.31 -0.82 8.71
CA MET A 18 0.73 -0.92 7.37
C MET A 18 -0.50 -1.82 7.39
N ALA A 19 -1.62 -1.32 6.84
CA ALA A 19 -2.79 -2.14 6.54
C ALA A 19 -2.75 -2.59 5.08
N ASP A 20 -3.17 -3.82 4.78
CA ASP A 20 -3.26 -4.29 3.40
C ASP A 20 -4.58 -3.90 2.77
N GLN A 21 -4.52 -3.26 1.61
CA GLN A 21 -5.70 -2.99 0.79
C GLN A 21 -6.72 -2.02 1.44
N MET A 22 -6.23 -1.08 2.28
CA MET A 22 -7.07 -0.09 2.92
C MET A 22 -7.08 1.22 2.11
N LYS A 23 -8.21 1.54 1.48
CA LYS A 23 -8.37 2.81 0.75
C LYS A 23 -8.54 4.00 1.69
N ALA A 24 -8.05 5.17 1.29
CA ALA A 24 -8.18 6.38 2.10
C ALA A 24 -9.66 6.75 2.38
N SER A 25 -10.52 6.66 1.38
CA SER A 25 -11.92 7.08 1.46
C SER A 25 -12.79 6.27 2.43
N ILE A 26 -12.29 5.11 2.95
CA ILE A 26 -13.02 4.37 4.00
C ILE A 26 -12.90 5.03 5.38
N LEU A 27 -11.93 5.91 5.57
CA LEU A 27 -11.74 6.63 6.83
C LEU A 27 -12.46 7.98 6.75
N ARG A 28 -13.27 8.29 7.77
CA ARG A 28 -14.05 9.55 7.82
C ARG A 28 -13.20 10.81 7.65
N MET A 29 -11.95 10.77 8.09
CA MET A 29 -11.02 11.89 7.95
C MET A 29 -10.62 12.20 6.49
N TYR A 30 -10.87 11.28 5.54
CA TYR A 30 -10.65 11.48 4.09
C TYR A 30 -11.96 11.56 3.31
N SER A 31 -13.04 10.99 3.80
CA SER A 31 -14.36 11.06 3.14
C SER A 31 -15.48 11.07 4.17
N SER A 32 -16.22 12.17 4.22
CA SER A 32 -17.40 12.28 5.08
C SER A 32 -18.62 11.54 4.53
N GLU A 33 -18.59 11.10 3.28
CA GLU A 33 -19.74 10.47 2.59
C GLU A 33 -19.82 8.97 2.88
N ILE A 34 -18.68 8.25 2.76
CA ILE A 34 -18.64 6.78 2.91
C ILE A 34 -17.72 6.32 4.05
N GLY A 35 -16.93 7.22 4.61
CA GLY A 35 -15.93 6.92 5.63
C GLY A 35 -16.52 6.66 7.01
N ILE A 36 -15.88 5.75 7.74
CA ILE A 36 -16.23 5.38 9.11
C ILE A 36 -15.35 6.07 10.15
N GLU A 37 -15.81 6.11 11.38
CA GLU A 37 -15.03 6.54 12.53
C GLU A 37 -13.94 5.53 12.87
N THR A 38 -12.71 6.04 12.99
CA THR A 38 -11.52 5.29 13.39
C THR A 38 -10.78 6.05 14.49
N PRO A 39 -11.24 5.94 15.75
CA PRO A 39 -10.78 6.79 16.84
C PRO A 39 -9.28 6.77 17.09
N THR A 40 -8.62 5.62 16.86
CA THR A 40 -7.17 5.51 17.02
C THR A 40 -6.42 6.28 15.94
N LEU A 41 -6.80 6.07 14.68
CA LEU A 41 -6.17 6.78 13.55
C LEU A 41 -6.47 8.28 13.60
N GLU A 42 -7.68 8.67 14.06
CA GLU A 42 -8.04 10.07 14.29
C GLU A 42 -7.14 10.66 15.40
N ARG A 43 -6.93 9.96 16.53
CA ARG A 43 -5.99 10.36 17.58
C ARG A 43 -4.56 10.50 17.06
N LEU A 44 -4.08 9.56 16.26
CA LEU A 44 -2.75 9.65 15.65
C LEU A 44 -2.62 10.85 14.70
N ALA A 45 -3.67 11.20 13.98
CA ALA A 45 -3.71 12.39 13.13
C ALA A 45 -3.73 13.69 13.95
N ASP A 46 -4.44 13.70 15.09
CA ASP A 46 -4.44 14.82 16.03
C ASP A 46 -3.07 14.99 16.73
N ASP A 47 -2.35 13.88 16.95
CA ASP A 47 -1.00 13.85 17.55
C ASP A 47 0.13 13.99 16.49
N GLY A 48 -0.20 14.26 15.25
CA GLY A 48 0.76 14.27 14.15
C GLY A 48 0.29 15.01 12.91
N VAL A 49 0.81 14.57 11.76
CA VAL A 49 0.47 15.08 10.43
C VAL A 49 -0.26 14.01 9.64
N ARG A 50 -1.45 14.36 9.15
CA ARG A 50 -2.20 13.58 8.18
C ARG A 50 -1.95 14.12 6.77
N PHE A 51 -1.62 13.24 5.83
CA PHE A 51 -1.38 13.61 4.43
C PHE A 51 -2.65 13.38 3.61
N GLU A 52 -3.20 14.47 3.07
CA GLU A 52 -4.49 14.43 2.36
C GLU A 52 -4.41 13.65 1.04
N HIS A 53 -3.30 13.76 0.33
CA HIS A 53 -3.11 13.23 -1.02
C HIS A 53 -1.90 12.31 -1.09
N ALA A 54 -1.92 11.18 -0.35
CA ALA A 54 -0.88 10.17 -0.40
C ALA A 54 -1.19 9.13 -1.47
N ILE A 55 -0.31 9.01 -2.46
CA ILE A 55 -0.48 8.13 -3.62
C ILE A 55 0.52 6.98 -3.56
N THR A 56 0.02 5.75 -3.69
CA THR A 56 0.88 4.57 -3.84
C THR A 56 1.51 4.52 -5.23
N PRO A 57 2.79 4.14 -5.35
CA PRO A 57 3.48 4.06 -6.65
C PRO A 57 2.98 2.90 -7.53
N HIS A 58 2.20 1.97 -6.96
CA HIS A 58 1.66 0.82 -7.69
C HIS A 58 0.43 0.24 -6.96
N PRO A 59 -0.66 -0.13 -7.68
CA PRO A 59 -1.88 -0.67 -7.07
C PRO A 59 -1.84 -2.18 -6.78
N LEU A 60 -0.66 -2.75 -6.49
CA LEU A 60 -0.49 -4.14 -6.06
C LEU A 60 0.50 -4.24 -4.90
N CYS A 61 0.29 -5.24 -4.04
CA CYS A 61 1.00 -5.39 -2.76
C CYS A 61 2.53 -5.44 -2.89
N VAL A 62 3.10 -6.44 -3.62
CA VAL A 62 4.57 -6.61 -3.69
C VAL A 62 5.26 -5.38 -4.27
N PRO A 63 4.84 -4.83 -5.43
CA PRO A 63 5.45 -3.61 -5.97
C PRO A 63 5.33 -2.41 -5.04
N ALA A 64 4.16 -2.18 -4.44
CA ALA A 64 3.94 -1.07 -3.51
C ALA A 64 4.83 -1.19 -2.27
N ARG A 65 4.81 -2.36 -1.61
CA ARG A 65 5.63 -2.64 -0.41
C ARG A 65 7.12 -2.52 -0.71
N THR A 66 7.60 -3.09 -1.82
CA THR A 66 8.98 -2.93 -2.27
C THR A 66 9.34 -1.46 -2.45
N SER A 67 8.46 -0.68 -3.09
CA SER A 67 8.70 0.74 -3.32
C SER A 67 8.76 1.55 -2.03
N VAL A 68 7.88 1.29 -1.07
CA VAL A 68 7.92 1.93 0.26
C VAL A 68 9.23 1.61 0.98
N MET A 69 9.64 0.34 0.97
CA MET A 69 10.83 -0.12 1.70
C MET A 69 12.15 0.28 1.05
N THR A 70 12.14 0.65 -0.22
CA THR A 70 13.35 1.08 -0.95
C THR A 70 13.40 2.58 -1.24
N GLY A 71 12.27 3.28 -1.12
CA GLY A 71 12.13 4.67 -1.59
C GLY A 71 12.22 4.80 -3.11
N ARG A 72 11.96 3.72 -3.89
CA ARG A 72 12.16 3.67 -5.34
C ARG A 72 10.92 3.18 -6.08
N TYR A 73 10.70 3.69 -7.29
CA TYR A 73 9.60 3.26 -8.13
C TYR A 73 9.81 1.85 -8.72
N PRO A 74 8.73 1.13 -9.06
CA PRO A 74 8.80 -0.21 -9.63
C PRO A 74 9.61 -0.30 -10.94
N HIS A 75 9.67 0.78 -11.74
CA HIS A 75 10.49 0.77 -12.96
C HIS A 75 11.99 0.71 -12.67
N SER A 76 12.42 1.17 -11.50
CA SER A 76 13.82 1.14 -11.07
C SER A 76 14.18 -0.13 -10.31
N THR A 77 13.27 -0.66 -9.49
CA THR A 77 13.52 -1.93 -8.77
C THR A 77 13.23 -3.16 -9.63
N GLY A 78 12.46 -3.01 -10.72
CA GLY A 78 11.97 -4.13 -11.53
C GLY A 78 10.80 -4.90 -10.91
N CYS A 79 10.42 -4.63 -9.65
CA CYS A 79 9.29 -5.26 -8.98
C CYS A 79 7.97 -4.66 -9.48
N ARG A 80 7.42 -5.24 -10.55
CA ARG A 80 6.22 -4.73 -11.23
C ARG A 80 5.01 -5.67 -11.12
N ARG A 81 5.14 -6.78 -10.41
CA ARG A 81 4.13 -7.84 -10.29
C ARG A 81 4.23 -8.50 -8.92
N ASN A 82 3.14 -9.10 -8.46
CA ASN A 82 3.12 -9.81 -7.18
C ASN A 82 4.02 -11.06 -7.13
N GLU A 83 4.40 -11.63 -8.28
CA GLU A 83 5.33 -12.77 -8.32
C GLU A 83 6.80 -12.35 -8.40
N THR A 84 7.12 -11.07 -8.46
CA THR A 84 8.51 -10.60 -8.50
C THR A 84 9.06 -10.43 -7.10
N LEU A 85 10.35 -10.70 -6.94
CA LEU A 85 11.07 -10.49 -5.69
C LEU A 85 11.82 -9.17 -5.73
N MET A 86 12.04 -8.59 -4.54
CA MET A 86 12.99 -7.49 -4.39
C MET A 86 14.37 -7.95 -4.87
N PRO A 87 15.12 -7.15 -5.65
CA PRO A 87 16.48 -7.52 -6.05
C PRO A 87 17.38 -7.77 -4.83
N GLU A 88 18.21 -8.81 -4.88
CA GLU A 88 19.04 -9.28 -3.75
C GLU A 88 19.99 -8.21 -3.20
N ASN A 89 20.48 -7.32 -4.07
CA ASN A 89 21.41 -6.25 -3.69
C ASN A 89 20.72 -4.89 -3.52
N GLU A 90 19.39 -4.86 -3.46
CA GLU A 90 18.66 -3.61 -3.29
C GLU A 90 18.88 -3.05 -1.88
N GLN A 91 19.14 -1.75 -1.81
CA GLN A 91 19.17 -1.05 -0.53
C GLN A 91 17.75 -0.78 -0.07
N HIS A 92 17.46 -1.19 1.16
CA HIS A 92 16.11 -1.07 1.72
C HIS A 92 16.12 -0.78 3.22
N ALA A 93 15.00 -0.36 3.75
CA ALA A 93 14.83 0.12 5.12
C ALA A 93 15.50 -0.78 6.17
N PHE A 94 15.18 -2.09 6.19
CA PHE A 94 15.67 -2.98 7.23
C PHE A 94 17.17 -3.27 7.12
N ARG A 95 17.77 -3.21 5.94
CA ARG A 95 19.22 -3.28 5.77
C ARG A 95 19.88 -2.03 6.40
N ILE A 96 19.34 -0.85 6.07
CA ILE A 96 19.84 0.42 6.63
C ILE A 96 19.73 0.42 8.16
N TRP A 97 18.57 0.09 8.71
CA TRP A 97 18.37 0.07 10.16
C TRP A 97 19.28 -0.96 10.86
N LYS A 98 19.42 -2.16 10.28
CA LYS A 98 20.29 -3.19 10.85
C LYS A 98 21.75 -2.76 10.87
N ASP A 99 22.24 -2.18 9.77
CA ASP A 99 23.62 -1.68 9.64
C ASP A 99 23.90 -0.51 10.60
N ASN A 100 22.84 0.20 11.04
CA ASN A 100 22.91 1.27 12.03
C ASN A 100 22.53 0.83 13.45
N GLY A 101 22.55 -0.45 13.73
CA GLY A 101 22.46 -1.01 15.09
C GLY A 101 21.04 -1.09 15.65
N PHE A 102 19.99 -0.91 14.83
CA PHE A 102 18.62 -1.06 15.32
C PHE A 102 18.28 -2.52 15.63
N THR A 103 17.45 -2.71 16.65
CA THR A 103 16.67 -3.94 16.80
C THR A 103 15.56 -3.95 15.76
N THR A 104 15.59 -4.91 14.87
CA THR A 104 14.68 -4.95 13.71
C THR A 104 13.61 -6.02 13.87
N GLY A 105 12.37 -5.70 13.53
CA GLY A 105 11.26 -6.62 13.68
C GLY A 105 10.22 -6.51 12.57
N LEU A 106 9.59 -7.67 12.28
CA LEU A 106 8.42 -7.81 11.42
C LEU A 106 7.37 -8.65 12.13
N ILE A 107 6.20 -8.09 12.32
CA ILE A 107 5.04 -8.80 12.87
C ILE A 107 3.85 -8.61 11.92
N GLY A 108 3.35 -9.71 11.38
CA GLY A 108 2.23 -9.72 10.44
C GLY A 108 2.64 -10.06 9.00
N LYS A 109 1.99 -9.42 8.02
CA LYS A 109 2.17 -9.73 6.60
C LYS A 109 3.49 -9.15 6.04
N ASN A 110 4.35 -10.01 5.53
CA ASN A 110 5.60 -9.64 4.85
C ASN A 110 5.35 -9.25 3.38
N HIS A 111 5.26 -10.20 2.52
CA HIS A 111 4.96 -10.13 1.08
C HIS A 111 6.00 -9.42 0.18
N CYS A 112 7.12 -8.91 0.71
CA CYS A 112 8.19 -8.33 -0.12
C CYS A 112 9.60 -8.84 0.22
N TYR A 113 9.90 -9.19 1.46
CA TYR A 113 11.18 -9.78 1.86
C TYR A 113 11.10 -11.31 1.82
N ILE A 114 11.65 -11.93 0.82
CA ILE A 114 11.56 -13.40 0.62
C ILE A 114 12.94 -14.03 0.52
N GLU A 115 13.95 -13.27 0.07
CA GLU A 115 15.32 -13.79 0.00
C GLU A 115 15.87 -14.08 1.41
N PRO A 116 16.56 -15.23 1.62
CA PRO A 116 17.08 -15.60 2.93
C PRO A 116 18.05 -14.58 3.54
N SER A 117 18.76 -13.81 2.70
CA SER A 117 19.64 -12.72 3.14
C SER A 117 18.85 -11.62 3.84
N ASP A 118 17.71 -11.23 3.29
CA ASP A 118 16.87 -10.16 3.84
C ASP A 118 16.12 -10.63 5.08
N LEU A 119 15.65 -11.88 5.08
CA LEU A 119 14.96 -12.46 6.24
C LEU A 119 15.84 -12.58 7.47
N LYS A 120 17.17 -12.69 7.31
CA LYS A 120 18.14 -12.69 8.41
C LYS A 120 18.37 -11.31 9.04
N LEU A 121 17.92 -10.25 8.40
CA LEU A 121 18.03 -8.90 8.95
C LEU A 121 17.06 -8.67 10.12
N PHE A 122 16.01 -9.47 10.24
CA PHE A 122 15.06 -9.34 11.32
C PHE A 122 15.51 -10.09 12.58
N ASP A 123 15.65 -9.37 13.69
CA ASP A 123 15.87 -9.97 15.02
C ASP A 123 14.59 -10.69 15.49
N VAL A 124 13.43 -10.13 15.17
CA VAL A 124 12.11 -10.73 15.43
C VAL A 124 11.31 -10.80 14.14
N ARG A 125 10.81 -12.00 13.85
CA ARG A 125 9.93 -12.21 12.70
C ARG A 125 8.79 -13.15 13.06
N CYS A 126 7.56 -12.63 13.07
CA CYS A 126 6.32 -13.35 13.33
C CYS A 126 5.36 -13.12 12.16
N GLU A 127 5.46 -13.96 11.13
CA GLU A 127 4.72 -13.76 9.88
C GLU A 127 3.32 -14.35 9.91
N ILE A 128 2.38 -13.61 9.33
CA ILE A 128 0.98 -14.00 9.12
C ILE A 128 0.65 -13.95 7.64
N SER A 129 -0.09 -14.94 7.16
CA SER A 129 -0.57 -15.00 5.78
C SER A 129 -1.69 -13.99 5.50
N HIS A 130 -2.07 -13.86 4.22
CA HIS A 130 -3.28 -13.12 3.83
C HIS A 130 -4.56 -13.60 4.53
N ALA A 131 -4.58 -14.85 4.96
CA ALA A 131 -5.69 -15.40 5.71
C ALA A 131 -5.64 -15.07 7.22
N GLY A 132 -4.69 -14.20 7.64
CA GLY A 132 -4.56 -13.81 9.05
C GLY A 132 -4.09 -14.91 9.99
N LEU A 133 -3.36 -15.90 9.47
CA LEU A 133 -2.91 -17.06 10.22
C LEU A 133 -1.40 -17.20 10.14
N PRO A 134 -0.73 -17.72 11.19
CA PRO A 134 0.69 -17.98 11.15
C PRO A 134 1.06 -18.83 9.94
N GLU A 135 2.02 -18.40 9.15
CA GLU A 135 2.54 -19.19 8.03
C GLU A 135 3.59 -20.17 8.52
N GLU A 136 3.24 -21.45 8.59
CA GLU A 136 4.22 -22.52 8.70
C GLU A 136 4.56 -23.07 7.32
N GLY A 137 5.82 -22.94 6.91
CA GLY A 137 6.42 -23.74 5.86
C GLY A 137 5.86 -23.58 4.45
N LYS A 138 5.29 -22.43 4.09
CA LYS A 138 4.79 -22.17 2.73
C LYS A 138 5.87 -22.26 1.66
N TYR A 139 7.10 -21.97 2.03
CA TYR A 139 8.27 -22.11 1.19
C TYR A 139 9.11 -23.29 1.70
N LYS A 140 8.87 -24.46 1.11
CA LYS A 140 9.66 -25.67 1.41
C LYS A 140 11.12 -25.41 1.02
N GLY A 141 11.99 -25.35 2.00
CA GLY A 141 13.41 -25.43 1.73
C GLY A 141 14.32 -24.90 2.82
N GLU A 142 14.12 -23.74 3.37
CA GLU A 142 14.99 -23.20 4.43
C GLU A 142 14.24 -22.18 5.26
N ASN A 143 13.99 -22.48 6.51
CA ASN A 143 13.63 -21.58 7.63
C ASN A 143 13.02 -20.20 7.30
N PHE A 144 11.94 -20.18 6.56
CA PHE A 144 11.09 -18.99 6.41
C PHE A 144 10.12 -18.84 7.58
N GLY A 145 10.29 -19.65 8.63
CA GLY A 145 9.48 -19.62 9.83
C GLY A 145 9.75 -18.40 10.71
N ASN A 146 8.94 -18.25 11.73
CA ASN A 146 9.09 -17.23 12.75
C ASN A 146 10.42 -17.38 13.50
N THR A 147 11.08 -16.27 13.82
CA THR A 147 12.35 -16.25 14.52
C THR A 147 12.39 -15.15 15.58
N GLY A 148 13.26 -15.32 16.56
CA GLY A 148 13.55 -14.33 17.60
C GLY A 148 12.50 -14.21 18.69
N MET A 149 11.28 -14.70 18.46
CA MET A 149 10.21 -14.68 19.44
C MET A 149 9.16 -15.76 19.12
N GLU A 150 8.74 -16.53 20.12
CA GLU A 150 7.62 -17.47 19.98
C GLU A 150 6.29 -16.72 19.95
N TRP A 151 5.28 -17.36 19.35
CA TRP A 151 3.92 -16.84 19.45
C TRP A 151 3.44 -16.86 20.89
N VAL A 152 3.00 -15.71 21.39
CA VAL A 152 2.41 -15.59 22.74
C VAL A 152 0.91 -15.85 22.75
N VAL A 153 0.29 -15.90 21.59
CA VAL A 153 -1.12 -16.29 21.46
C VAL A 153 -1.25 -17.79 21.63
N PRO A 154 -2.30 -18.29 22.36
CA PRO A 154 -2.57 -19.71 22.46
C PRO A 154 -2.62 -20.32 21.06
N GLU A 155 -2.20 -21.58 20.95
CA GLU A 155 -2.34 -22.33 19.71
C GLU A 155 -3.82 -22.23 19.28
N VAL A 156 -4.05 -21.27 18.40
CA VAL A 156 -5.36 -21.06 17.79
C VAL A 156 -5.70 -22.36 17.11
N ASP A 157 -6.93 -22.77 17.12
CA ASP A 157 -7.36 -23.84 16.23
C ASP A 157 -7.26 -23.31 14.78
N ILE A 158 -5.98 -23.20 14.34
CA ILE A 158 -5.57 -22.72 13.03
C ILE A 158 -6.31 -23.49 11.95
N ASN A 159 -6.60 -24.78 12.19
CA ASN A 159 -7.31 -25.61 11.24
C ASN A 159 -8.77 -25.18 11.11
N ALA A 160 -9.46 -24.87 12.21
CA ALA A 160 -10.83 -24.37 12.15
C ALA A 160 -10.94 -23.00 11.47
N ALA A 161 -10.03 -22.09 11.78
CA ALA A 161 -9.97 -20.78 11.13
C ALA A 161 -9.62 -20.88 9.63
N HIS A 162 -8.70 -21.78 9.25
CA HIS A 162 -8.42 -22.09 7.84
C HIS A 162 -9.63 -22.67 7.13
N GLU A 163 -10.38 -23.53 7.78
CA GLU A 163 -11.57 -24.16 7.22
C GLU A 163 -12.67 -23.11 6.92
N VAL A 164 -12.93 -22.19 7.85
CA VAL A 164 -13.89 -21.10 7.62
C VAL A 164 -13.47 -20.25 6.42
N ARG A 165 -12.21 -19.81 6.35
CA ARG A 165 -11.73 -18.96 5.27
C ARG A 165 -11.56 -19.69 3.94
N ALA A 166 -11.20 -20.98 3.96
CA ALA A 166 -11.20 -21.83 2.77
C ALA A 166 -12.63 -22.03 2.25
N ASN A 167 -13.60 -22.22 3.14
CA ASN A 167 -15.00 -22.33 2.77
C ASN A 167 -15.57 -21.04 2.19
N LEU A 168 -15.17 -19.87 2.68
CA LEU A 168 -15.53 -18.59 2.08
C LEU A 168 -15.01 -18.46 0.63
N ARG A 169 -13.80 -18.96 0.35
CA ARG A 169 -13.24 -18.98 -0.99
C ARG A 169 -13.90 -20.01 -1.92
N GLN A 170 -14.27 -21.19 -1.40
CA GLN A 170 -14.85 -22.28 -2.19
C GLN A 170 -16.36 -22.15 -2.41
N ASN A 171 -17.09 -21.58 -1.45
CA ASN A 171 -18.54 -21.41 -1.52
C ASN A 171 -18.99 -20.12 -2.24
N ALA A 172 -18.05 -19.29 -2.68
CA ALA A 172 -18.38 -18.26 -3.64
C ALA A 172 -18.88 -18.95 -4.92
N GLN A 173 -20.19 -19.11 -5.07
CA GLN A 173 -20.85 -19.58 -6.30
C GLN A 173 -20.64 -18.65 -7.49
N SER A 174 -19.92 -17.60 -7.27
CA SER A 174 -19.44 -16.61 -8.18
C SER A 174 -17.97 -16.37 -7.82
N PRO A 175 -17.07 -16.07 -8.77
CA PRO A 175 -15.68 -15.70 -8.49
C PRO A 175 -15.59 -14.43 -7.63
N ARG A 176 -16.60 -14.08 -6.93
CA ARG A 176 -16.91 -12.81 -6.35
C ARG A 176 -16.79 -12.85 -4.87
N ILE A 177 -16.58 -11.68 -4.37
CA ILE A 177 -16.30 -11.37 -3.00
C ILE A 177 -17.28 -12.09 -2.10
N ALA A 178 -16.81 -13.16 -1.48
CA ALA A 178 -17.51 -13.72 -0.36
C ALA A 178 -17.22 -12.86 0.87
N TYR A 179 -18.23 -12.64 1.70
CA TYR A 179 -18.07 -12.02 3.00
C TYR A 179 -18.75 -12.85 4.07
N ALA A 180 -18.27 -12.74 5.30
CA ALA A 180 -18.85 -13.41 6.44
C ALA A 180 -18.78 -12.55 7.69
N VAL A 181 -19.79 -12.74 8.54
CA VAL A 181 -19.75 -12.33 9.94
C VAL A 181 -19.47 -13.59 10.76
N SER A 182 -18.41 -13.56 11.55
CA SER A 182 -17.92 -14.74 12.28
C SER A 182 -18.16 -14.60 13.78
N ASP A 183 -18.53 -15.71 14.38
CA ASP A 183 -18.61 -15.89 15.83
C ASP A 183 -17.31 -16.48 16.42
N THR A 184 -16.25 -16.58 15.62
CA THR A 184 -14.91 -16.93 16.08
C THR A 184 -14.46 -15.91 17.13
N PRO A 185 -13.85 -16.34 18.25
CA PRO A 185 -13.33 -15.44 19.27
C PRO A 185 -12.37 -14.38 18.69
N GLU A 186 -12.55 -13.12 19.09
CA GLU A 186 -11.79 -11.99 18.52
C GLU A 186 -10.27 -12.15 18.62
N GLU A 187 -9.79 -12.78 19.71
CA GLU A 187 -8.37 -13.07 19.95
C GLU A 187 -7.74 -14.03 18.94
N GLN A 188 -8.56 -14.74 18.17
CA GLN A 188 -8.11 -15.68 17.13
C GLN A 188 -8.00 -15.03 15.74
N PHE A 189 -8.50 -13.82 15.56
CA PHE A 189 -8.34 -13.09 14.30
C PHE A 189 -6.92 -12.53 14.14
N GLY A 190 -6.43 -12.49 12.90
CA GLY A 190 -5.11 -12.00 12.56
C GLY A 190 -4.79 -10.62 13.14
N THR A 191 -5.74 -9.72 13.11
CA THR A 191 -5.61 -8.38 13.69
C THR A 191 -5.30 -8.43 15.19
N SER A 192 -6.04 -9.22 15.97
CA SER A 192 -5.77 -9.40 17.42
C SER A 192 -4.46 -10.12 17.69
N VAL A 193 -4.14 -11.14 16.90
CA VAL A 193 -2.88 -11.89 17.00
C VAL A 193 -1.69 -10.96 16.79
N ILE A 194 -1.72 -10.10 15.77
CA ILE A 194 -0.67 -9.11 15.47
C ILE A 194 -0.53 -8.11 16.62
N ALA A 195 -1.64 -7.57 17.12
CA ALA A 195 -1.61 -6.63 18.24
C ALA A 195 -1.00 -7.26 19.48
N THR A 196 -1.45 -8.46 19.88
CA THR A 196 -0.93 -9.20 21.05
C THR A 196 0.56 -9.51 20.91
N GLN A 197 0.99 -9.93 19.72
CA GLN A 197 2.41 -10.23 19.46
C GLN A 197 3.27 -8.98 19.49
N THR A 198 2.74 -7.85 19.04
CA THR A 198 3.42 -6.54 19.09
C THR A 198 3.53 -6.03 20.53
N GLU A 199 2.47 -6.15 21.34
CA GLU A 199 2.51 -5.84 22.77
C GLU A 199 3.60 -6.65 23.48
N ALA A 200 3.69 -7.95 23.19
CA ALA A 200 4.73 -8.82 23.75
C ALA A 200 6.14 -8.45 23.29
N PHE A 201 6.31 -7.99 22.03
CA PHE A 201 7.58 -7.44 21.57
C PHE A 201 7.99 -6.22 22.41
N LEU A 202 7.06 -5.28 22.63
CA LEU A 202 7.33 -4.09 23.42
C LEU A 202 7.67 -4.40 24.87
N ASP A 203 7.00 -5.39 25.50
CA ASP A 203 7.35 -5.85 26.85
C ASP A 203 8.76 -6.42 26.92
N LYS A 204 9.14 -7.26 25.95
CA LYS A 204 10.50 -7.82 25.86
C LYS A 204 11.55 -6.73 25.59
N TYR A 205 11.17 -5.74 24.77
CA TYR A 205 12.06 -4.61 24.49
C TYR A 205 12.40 -3.87 25.77
N VAL A 206 11.42 -3.44 26.57
CA VAL A 206 11.72 -2.74 27.84
C VAL A 206 12.35 -3.61 28.91
N ALA A 207 12.15 -4.94 28.84
CA ALA A 207 12.84 -5.90 29.72
C ALA A 207 14.34 -6.04 29.42
N GLY A 208 14.82 -5.52 28.26
CA GLY A 208 16.21 -5.62 27.85
C GLY A 208 16.57 -6.95 27.20
N ASP A 209 15.60 -7.67 26.66
CA ASP A 209 15.82 -8.98 26.02
C ASP A 209 16.55 -8.89 24.66
N PHE A 210 16.70 -7.66 24.12
CA PHE A 210 17.38 -7.41 22.85
C PHE A 210 18.75 -6.76 23.06
N ALA A 211 19.54 -6.68 21.97
CA ALA A 211 20.89 -6.13 22.02
C ALA A 211 20.91 -4.67 22.51
N SER A 212 21.95 -4.36 23.29
CA SER A 212 22.29 -3.00 23.72
C SER A 212 23.54 -2.52 22.99
N ASN A 213 23.73 -1.20 22.95
CA ASN A 213 24.97 -0.58 22.45
C ASN A 213 26.15 -0.77 23.41
N ASP A 214 27.35 -0.34 22.99
CA ASP A 214 28.56 -0.44 23.78
C ASP A 214 28.49 0.31 25.13
N SER A 215 27.61 1.28 25.28
CA SER A 215 27.35 2.04 26.50
C SER A 215 26.40 1.32 27.47
N GLY A 216 25.81 0.22 27.03
CA GLY A 216 24.80 -0.53 27.79
C GLY A 216 23.36 0.02 27.63
N ASP A 217 23.16 1.05 26.80
CA ASP A 217 21.86 1.55 26.48
C ASP A 217 21.21 0.65 25.43
N GLN A 218 19.90 0.49 25.51
CA GLN A 218 19.14 -0.33 24.58
C GLN A 218 19.18 0.28 23.17
N ASN A 219 19.44 -0.54 22.17
CA ASN A 219 19.38 -0.12 20.77
C ASN A 219 17.96 0.34 20.41
N PRO A 220 17.79 1.39 19.60
CA PRO A 220 16.48 1.75 19.10
C PRO A 220 15.88 0.59 18.29
N PHE A 221 14.55 0.49 18.23
CA PHE A 221 13.91 -0.49 17.37
C PHE A 221 13.35 0.13 16.08
N ALA A 222 13.31 -0.68 15.03
CA ALA A 222 12.55 -0.45 13.82
C ALA A 222 11.62 -1.66 13.62
N LEU A 223 10.34 -1.47 13.92
CA LEU A 223 9.34 -2.53 13.89
C LEU A 223 8.33 -2.27 12.78
N TRP A 224 8.18 -3.21 11.87
CA TRP A 224 7.10 -3.22 10.88
C TRP A 224 5.95 -4.09 11.36
N VAL A 225 4.83 -3.45 11.68
CA VAL A 225 3.57 -4.10 12.03
C VAL A 225 2.66 -4.05 10.81
N SER A 226 2.35 -5.20 10.23
CA SER A 226 1.67 -5.27 8.94
C SER A 226 0.40 -6.12 9.05
N PHE A 227 -0.75 -5.44 9.08
CA PHE A 227 -2.05 -6.10 9.12
C PHE A 227 -2.44 -6.60 7.73
N PRO A 228 -2.85 -7.87 7.58
CA PRO A 228 -3.42 -8.37 6.33
C PRO A 228 -4.84 -7.83 6.07
N ASP A 229 -5.55 -7.42 7.13
CA ASP A 229 -6.87 -6.80 7.01
C ASP A 229 -6.74 -5.32 6.56
N PRO A 230 -7.75 -4.79 5.82
CA PRO A 230 -9.01 -5.40 5.40
C PRO A 230 -8.98 -6.14 4.04
N HIS A 231 -7.85 -6.72 3.60
CA HIS A 231 -7.77 -7.54 2.40
C HIS A 231 -8.73 -8.75 2.44
N GLU A 232 -9.27 -9.17 1.29
CA GLU A 232 -10.10 -10.37 1.21
C GLU A 232 -9.34 -11.66 1.65
N PRO A 233 -10.02 -12.67 2.21
CA PRO A 233 -11.48 -12.84 2.30
C PRO A 233 -12.08 -11.94 3.38
N PHE A 234 -13.20 -11.28 3.05
CA PHE A 234 -13.84 -10.36 3.98
C PHE A 234 -14.54 -11.13 5.08
N GLU A 235 -13.97 -11.11 6.26
CA GLU A 235 -14.51 -11.75 7.46
C GLU A 235 -14.28 -10.83 8.67
N ALA A 236 -15.35 -10.45 9.34
CA ALA A 236 -15.29 -9.63 10.53
C ALA A 236 -15.88 -10.33 11.76
N PRO A 237 -15.33 -10.11 12.96
CA PRO A 237 -15.99 -10.53 14.20
C PRO A 237 -17.37 -9.87 14.30
N ARG A 238 -18.35 -10.63 14.82
CA ARG A 238 -19.75 -10.16 14.95
C ARG A 238 -19.86 -8.79 15.63
N ARG A 239 -19.12 -8.57 16.71
CA ARG A 239 -19.14 -7.30 17.43
C ARG A 239 -18.86 -6.09 16.51
N TYR A 240 -17.93 -6.23 15.59
CA TYR A 240 -17.59 -5.13 14.64
C TYR A 240 -18.61 -5.08 13.49
N ALA A 241 -19.07 -6.23 13.00
CA ALA A 241 -20.10 -6.26 11.96
C ALA A 241 -21.41 -5.60 12.43
N ASP A 242 -21.80 -5.81 13.69
CA ASP A 242 -22.99 -5.21 14.29
C ASP A 242 -22.90 -3.66 14.41
N MET A 243 -21.71 -3.06 14.29
CA MET A 243 -21.52 -1.61 14.25
C MET A 243 -21.92 -1.01 12.89
N PHE A 244 -21.93 -1.81 11.84
CA PHE A 244 -22.14 -1.37 10.45
C PHE A 244 -23.23 -2.21 9.78
N PRO A 245 -24.50 -2.11 10.21
CA PRO A 245 -25.58 -2.86 9.60
C PRO A 245 -25.70 -2.53 8.11
N SER A 246 -25.84 -3.56 7.28
CA SER A 246 -25.79 -3.42 5.81
C SER A 246 -26.86 -2.50 5.23
N GLU A 247 -28.00 -2.34 5.91
CA GLU A 247 -29.08 -1.42 5.56
C GLU A 247 -28.66 0.06 5.64
N ASP A 248 -27.70 0.40 6.53
CA ASP A 248 -27.22 1.77 6.75
C ASP A 248 -26.01 2.11 5.86
N VAL A 249 -25.46 1.13 5.14
CA VAL A 249 -24.29 1.32 4.28
C VAL A 249 -24.61 2.25 3.10
N VAL A 250 -23.78 3.25 2.89
CA VAL A 250 -23.77 4.07 1.67
C VAL A 250 -22.88 3.41 0.63
N LEU A 251 -23.45 3.02 -0.50
CA LEU A 251 -22.68 2.47 -1.62
C LEU A 251 -21.97 3.58 -2.38
N PRO A 252 -20.74 3.32 -2.87
CA PRO A 252 -20.07 4.26 -3.78
C PRO A 252 -20.92 4.55 -5.03
N PRO A 253 -20.87 5.77 -5.56
CA PRO A 253 -21.61 6.12 -6.77
C PRO A 253 -21.10 5.34 -7.98
N GLN A 254 -22.00 5.05 -8.91
CA GLN A 254 -21.73 4.35 -10.15
C GLN A 254 -22.40 5.05 -11.32
N ARG A 255 -21.77 5.03 -12.49
CA ARG A 255 -22.37 5.54 -13.73
C ARG A 255 -22.85 4.38 -14.62
N THR A 256 -24.13 4.39 -14.97
CA THR A 256 -24.78 3.26 -15.67
C THR A 256 -24.10 2.88 -16.99
N ASN A 257 -23.60 3.85 -17.76
CA ASN A 257 -23.03 3.63 -19.10
C ASN A 257 -21.50 3.74 -19.13
N GLU A 258 -20.83 3.65 -18.01
CA GLU A 258 -19.40 3.90 -17.88
C GLU A 258 -18.55 3.07 -18.87
N TYR A 259 -18.95 1.81 -19.11
CA TYR A 259 -18.21 0.90 -19.98
C TYR A 259 -18.81 0.73 -21.37
N THR A 260 -19.89 1.43 -21.70
CA THR A 260 -20.63 1.26 -22.96
C THR A 260 -20.76 2.53 -23.79
N ASP A 261 -20.42 3.69 -23.25
CA ASP A 261 -20.52 4.98 -23.94
C ASP A 261 -19.32 5.32 -24.86
N GLY A 262 -18.31 4.44 -24.90
CA GLY A 262 -17.13 4.60 -25.73
C GLY A 262 -16.03 5.48 -25.12
N THR A 263 -16.19 5.95 -23.87
CA THR A 263 -15.17 6.79 -23.20
C THR A 263 -14.19 5.98 -22.34
N SER A 264 -14.55 4.77 -21.94
CA SER A 264 -13.67 3.88 -21.16
C SER A 264 -12.70 3.11 -22.06
N PRO A 265 -11.40 3.06 -21.70
CA PRO A 265 -10.42 2.23 -22.39
C PRO A 265 -10.80 0.74 -22.35
N GLU A 266 -10.31 -0.05 -23.33
CA GLU A 266 -10.58 -1.50 -23.36
C GLU A 266 -10.07 -2.19 -22.09
N ARG A 267 -8.92 -1.78 -21.58
CA ARG A 267 -8.36 -2.32 -20.35
C ARG A 267 -9.29 -2.18 -19.13
N ASN A 268 -9.98 -1.03 -19.00
CA ASN A 268 -10.92 -0.81 -17.90
C ASN A 268 -12.17 -1.67 -18.08
N ARG A 269 -12.65 -1.81 -19.31
CA ARG A 269 -13.78 -2.70 -19.65
C ARG A 269 -13.46 -4.18 -19.37
N VAL A 270 -12.23 -4.62 -19.73
CA VAL A 270 -11.76 -5.97 -19.43
C VAL A 270 -11.72 -6.19 -17.91
N LEU A 271 -11.12 -5.27 -17.16
CA LEU A 271 -11.07 -5.39 -15.71
C LEU A 271 -12.47 -5.39 -15.09
N ALA A 272 -13.32 -4.43 -15.50
CA ALA A 272 -14.68 -4.35 -15.00
C ALA A 272 -15.47 -5.63 -15.27
N ARG A 273 -15.30 -6.26 -16.45
CA ARG A 273 -15.97 -7.53 -16.76
C ARG A 273 -15.46 -8.68 -15.91
N MET A 274 -14.16 -8.73 -15.66
CA MET A 274 -13.56 -9.75 -14.81
C MET A 274 -13.96 -9.60 -13.35
N MET A 275 -13.92 -8.36 -12.85
CA MET A 275 -14.09 -8.02 -11.43
C MET A 275 -15.48 -7.45 -11.13
N ARG A 276 -16.34 -7.39 -12.14
CA ARG A 276 -17.67 -6.83 -11.97
C ARG A 276 -18.53 -7.71 -11.09
N GLN A 277 -19.14 -7.11 -10.08
CA GLN A 277 -20.19 -7.73 -9.27
C GLN A 277 -21.50 -7.82 -10.10
N THR A 278 -21.44 -8.36 -11.32
CA THR A 278 -22.63 -8.52 -12.16
C THR A 278 -23.51 -9.64 -11.62
N GLY A 279 -24.75 -9.30 -11.33
CA GLY A 279 -25.73 -10.22 -10.78
C GLY A 279 -25.78 -10.21 -9.25
N ASP A 280 -24.89 -9.47 -8.57
CA ASP A 280 -25.01 -9.28 -7.14
C ASP A 280 -26.16 -8.32 -6.83
N SER A 281 -26.99 -8.71 -5.87
CA SER A 281 -28.05 -7.83 -5.39
C SER A 281 -27.44 -6.62 -4.68
N GLU A 282 -28.18 -5.52 -4.60
CA GLU A 282 -27.76 -4.38 -3.79
C GLU A 282 -27.50 -4.78 -2.34
N GLU A 283 -28.32 -5.68 -1.81
CA GLU A 283 -28.16 -6.26 -0.47
C GLU A 283 -26.78 -6.94 -0.30
N HIS A 284 -26.34 -7.74 -1.30
CA HIS A 284 -25.02 -8.38 -1.26
C HIS A 284 -23.90 -7.36 -1.28
N ARG A 285 -23.98 -6.35 -2.15
CA ARG A 285 -22.96 -5.29 -2.20
C ARG A 285 -22.87 -4.50 -0.89
N ARG A 286 -24.02 -4.19 -0.28
CA ARG A 286 -24.05 -3.55 1.05
C ARG A 286 -23.42 -4.42 2.12
N GLY A 287 -23.65 -5.76 2.07
CA GLY A 287 -23.02 -6.71 2.98
C GLY A 287 -21.50 -6.73 2.84
N VAL A 288 -20.96 -6.70 1.62
CA VAL A 288 -19.51 -6.61 1.39
C VAL A 288 -18.92 -5.34 2.00
N VAL A 289 -19.54 -4.19 1.73
CA VAL A 289 -19.07 -2.89 2.27
C VAL A 289 -19.15 -2.86 3.79
N SER A 290 -20.26 -3.35 4.36
CA SER A 290 -20.47 -3.49 5.81
C SER A 290 -19.33 -4.26 6.47
N VAL A 291 -18.97 -5.42 5.94
CA VAL A 291 -17.90 -6.24 6.50
C VAL A 291 -16.52 -5.59 6.30
N TYR A 292 -16.28 -4.94 5.17
CA TYR A 292 -15.04 -4.18 4.96
C TYR A 292 -14.89 -3.02 5.97
N GLN A 293 -15.97 -2.29 6.25
CA GLN A 293 -16.02 -1.26 7.29
C GLN A 293 -15.72 -1.85 8.68
N ALA A 294 -16.32 -3.00 8.99
CA ALA A 294 -16.10 -3.72 10.24
C ALA A 294 -14.64 -4.18 10.41
N MET A 295 -14.03 -4.72 9.35
CA MET A 295 -12.61 -5.10 9.34
C MET A 295 -11.71 -3.88 9.53
N THR A 296 -12.01 -2.76 8.84
CA THR A 296 -11.27 -1.50 9.00
C THR A 296 -11.32 -0.99 10.44
N ARG A 297 -12.50 -1.00 11.06
CA ARG A 297 -12.66 -0.59 12.46
C ARG A 297 -11.93 -1.54 13.41
N PHE A 298 -11.90 -2.82 13.12
CA PHE A 298 -11.17 -3.81 13.91
C PHE A 298 -9.65 -3.60 13.85
N VAL A 299 -9.13 -3.24 12.68
CA VAL A 299 -7.71 -2.84 12.53
C VAL A 299 -7.41 -1.60 13.35
N ASP A 300 -8.28 -0.59 13.35
CA ASP A 300 -8.13 0.62 14.16
C ASP A 300 -8.03 0.31 15.66
N ASP A 301 -8.90 -0.56 16.18
CA ASP A 301 -8.85 -0.99 17.59
C ASP A 301 -7.57 -1.80 17.89
N GLY A 302 -7.11 -2.64 16.93
CA GLY A 302 -5.84 -3.36 17.05
C GLY A 302 -4.63 -2.43 17.12
N ILE A 303 -4.62 -1.37 16.31
CA ILE A 303 -3.60 -0.31 16.37
C ILE A 303 -3.70 0.42 17.72
N GLY A 304 -4.91 0.68 18.21
CA GLY A 304 -5.17 1.32 19.51
C GLY A 304 -4.46 0.61 20.65
N ARG A 305 -4.60 -0.71 20.73
CA ARG A 305 -3.90 -1.54 21.72
C ARG A 305 -2.38 -1.34 21.69
N ILE A 306 -1.79 -1.29 20.49
CA ILE A 306 -0.34 -1.12 20.32
C ILE A 306 0.11 0.29 20.76
N VAL A 307 -0.64 1.32 20.38
CA VAL A 307 -0.33 2.71 20.74
C VAL A 307 -0.48 2.92 22.24
N ASP A 308 -1.55 2.41 22.84
CA ASP A 308 -1.76 2.47 24.29
C ASP A 308 -0.63 1.73 25.04
N LYS A 309 -0.15 0.62 24.52
CA LYS A 309 1.01 -0.10 25.08
C LYS A 309 2.29 0.73 25.03
N LEU A 310 2.54 1.47 23.92
CA LEU A 310 3.67 2.41 23.85
C LEU A 310 3.56 3.51 24.91
N ASP A 311 2.35 4.06 25.10
CA ASP A 311 2.08 5.08 26.12
C ASP A 311 2.34 4.52 27.53
N ASP A 312 1.80 3.34 27.86
CA ASP A 312 1.97 2.68 29.15
C ASP A 312 3.44 2.37 29.48
N LEU A 313 4.24 2.05 28.49
CA LEU A 313 5.67 1.77 28.64
C LEU A 313 6.55 3.04 28.58
N GLY A 314 5.98 4.22 28.36
CA GLY A 314 6.71 5.48 28.23
C GLY A 314 7.59 5.57 26.98
N LEU A 315 7.28 4.81 25.93
CA LEU A 315 8.05 4.77 24.69
C LEU A 315 7.53 5.78 23.64
N ARG A 316 6.32 6.31 23.82
CA ARG A 316 5.60 7.12 22.81
C ARG A 316 6.37 8.35 22.35
N GLU A 317 6.99 9.07 23.31
CA GLU A 317 7.73 10.31 23.04
C GLU A 317 8.99 10.09 22.18
N ASN A 318 9.61 8.90 22.27
CA ASN A 318 10.80 8.54 21.49
C ASN A 318 10.50 7.55 20.35
N THR A 319 9.25 7.50 19.89
CA THR A 319 8.84 6.60 18.80
C THR A 319 8.13 7.37 17.69
N ILE A 320 8.70 7.30 16.48
CA ILE A 320 8.04 7.75 15.26
C ILE A 320 7.03 6.67 14.87
N ILE A 321 5.75 7.04 14.85
CA ILE A 321 4.68 6.16 14.34
C ILE A 321 4.34 6.60 12.92
N VAL A 322 4.40 5.67 11.98
CA VAL A 322 3.88 5.83 10.62
C VAL A 322 2.71 4.88 10.43
N PHE A 323 1.59 5.37 9.95
CA PHE A 323 0.48 4.56 9.47
C PHE A 323 0.24 4.81 8.00
N THR A 324 0.11 3.74 7.21
CA THR A 324 -0.29 3.79 5.79
C THR A 324 -0.90 2.47 5.33
N ALA A 325 -1.34 2.41 4.07
CA ALA A 325 -1.68 1.17 3.37
C ALA A 325 -0.77 0.98 2.15
N ASP A 326 -0.65 -0.25 1.66
CA ASP A 326 0.12 -0.52 0.44
C ASP A 326 -0.64 -0.06 -0.82
N HIS A 327 -1.94 -0.26 -0.89
CA HIS A 327 -2.87 0.24 -1.91
C HIS A 327 -4.30 0.21 -1.36
N GLY A 328 -5.25 0.73 -2.12
CA GLY A 328 -6.68 0.68 -1.80
C GLY A 328 -7.40 -0.56 -2.34
N ASP A 329 -8.72 -0.47 -2.39
CA ASP A 329 -9.63 -1.56 -2.78
C ASP A 329 -10.85 -1.02 -3.51
N PHE A 330 -11.39 -1.80 -4.44
CA PHE A 330 -12.75 -1.62 -4.93
C PHE A 330 -13.72 -2.43 -4.09
N ILE A 331 -14.63 -1.74 -3.44
CA ILE A 331 -15.75 -2.36 -2.71
C ILE A 331 -17.08 -1.93 -3.31
N GLY A 332 -17.09 -1.72 -4.63
CA GLY A 332 -18.26 -1.32 -5.42
C GLY A 332 -18.04 -0.11 -6.31
N GLU A 333 -16.97 0.66 -6.15
CA GLU A 333 -16.61 1.75 -7.06
C GLU A 333 -16.51 1.21 -8.48
N HIS A 334 -17.02 1.98 -9.44
CA HIS A 334 -17.05 1.58 -10.86
C HIS A 334 -17.73 0.23 -11.12
N GLY A 335 -18.52 -0.29 -10.17
CA GLY A 335 -19.08 -1.64 -10.24
C GLY A 335 -18.06 -2.77 -10.18
N MET A 336 -16.86 -2.47 -9.74
CA MET A 336 -15.74 -3.41 -9.58
C MET A 336 -15.54 -3.84 -8.13
N ALA A 337 -14.69 -4.83 -7.97
CA ALA A 337 -14.31 -5.39 -6.69
C ALA A 337 -12.83 -5.75 -6.67
N VAL A 338 -12.22 -5.78 -5.49
CA VAL A 338 -10.79 -6.06 -5.27
C VAL A 338 -9.88 -5.06 -6.00
N LYS A 339 -8.81 -5.50 -6.60
CA LYS A 339 -7.77 -4.64 -7.19
C LYS A 339 -7.40 -5.06 -8.61
N GLY A 340 -6.74 -4.17 -9.34
CA GLY A 340 -6.27 -4.47 -10.69
C GLY A 340 -5.51 -3.32 -11.32
N GLY A 341 -5.24 -3.43 -12.61
CA GLY A 341 -4.39 -2.53 -13.37
C GLY A 341 -5.04 -1.23 -13.80
N VAL A 342 -5.71 -0.55 -12.92
CA VAL A 342 -6.28 0.80 -13.11
C VAL A 342 -5.87 1.70 -11.95
N PHE A 343 -6.06 3.03 -12.08
CA PHE A 343 -5.50 4.00 -11.15
C PHE A 343 -6.54 4.92 -10.53
N TYR A 344 -7.76 4.45 -10.35
CA TYR A 344 -8.77 5.23 -9.62
C TYR A 344 -8.32 5.49 -8.18
N ASP A 345 -8.69 6.62 -7.60
CA ASP A 345 -8.29 6.98 -6.22
C ASP A 345 -8.70 5.91 -5.20
N ALA A 346 -9.76 5.14 -5.48
CA ALA A 346 -10.12 3.97 -4.68
C ALA A 346 -8.98 2.95 -4.52
N LEU A 347 -8.05 2.86 -5.50
CA LEU A 347 -6.88 1.96 -5.45
C LEU A 347 -5.58 2.67 -5.12
N VAL A 348 -5.38 3.92 -5.58
CA VAL A 348 -4.06 4.55 -5.50
C VAL A 348 -3.95 5.59 -4.40
N GLN A 349 -5.05 6.13 -3.89
CA GLN A 349 -5.02 7.02 -2.73
C GLN A 349 -5.15 6.20 -1.45
N VAL A 350 -4.12 6.25 -0.63
CA VAL A 350 -4.02 5.52 0.64
C VAL A 350 -3.99 6.47 1.82
N PRO A 351 -4.43 6.05 3.01
CA PRO A 351 -4.23 6.85 4.21
C PRO A 351 -2.73 6.95 4.53
N MET A 352 -2.30 8.10 5.03
CA MET A 352 -0.94 8.28 5.52
C MET A 352 -0.93 9.27 6.69
N ILE A 353 -0.34 8.83 7.82
CA ILE A 353 -0.21 9.62 9.05
C ILE A 353 1.20 9.41 9.59
N ILE A 354 1.84 10.49 10.03
CA ILE A 354 3.11 10.44 10.77
C ILE A 354 2.94 11.20 12.07
N SER A 355 3.24 10.53 13.19
CA SER A 355 3.11 11.08 14.52
C SER A 355 4.38 10.82 15.34
N TRP A 356 4.97 11.90 15.89
CA TRP A 356 6.12 11.84 16.78
C TRP A 356 6.12 13.06 17.72
N PRO A 357 5.35 13.01 18.82
CA PRO A 357 5.21 14.15 19.73
C PRO A 357 6.55 14.65 20.28
N GLY A 358 7.41 13.76 20.77
CA GLY A 358 8.70 14.12 21.34
C GLY A 358 9.77 14.61 20.35
N GLY A 359 9.60 14.35 19.05
CA GLY A 359 10.53 14.77 17.99
C GLY A 359 10.16 16.07 17.29
N GLY A 360 9.05 16.71 17.69
CA GLY A 360 8.63 18.00 17.14
C GLY A 360 7.94 17.91 15.77
N VAL A 361 7.41 16.73 15.40
CA VAL A 361 6.43 16.64 14.30
C VAL A 361 5.21 17.47 14.71
N PRO A 362 4.72 18.37 13.84
CA PRO A 362 3.54 19.19 14.15
C PRO A 362 2.32 18.32 14.47
N GLN A 363 1.49 18.77 15.40
CA GLN A 363 0.28 18.06 15.82
C GLN A 363 -0.97 18.68 15.19
N GLY A 364 -1.94 17.85 14.81
CA GLY A 364 -3.23 18.25 14.26
C GLY A 364 -3.14 18.97 12.92
N VAL A 365 -2.09 18.67 12.13
CA VAL A 365 -1.86 19.33 10.84
C VAL A 365 -2.28 18.41 9.71
N VAL A 366 -2.96 18.99 8.73
CA VAL A 366 -3.25 18.34 7.45
C VAL A 366 -2.28 18.87 6.41
N GLU A 367 -1.43 17.99 5.87
CA GLU A 367 -0.56 18.29 4.72
C GLU A 367 -1.35 18.06 3.43
N ASP A 368 -1.62 19.14 2.72
CA ASP A 368 -2.50 19.16 1.56
C ASP A 368 -1.74 19.04 0.22
N SER A 369 -0.41 18.97 0.22
CA SER A 369 0.35 18.76 -1.02
C SER A 369 0.28 17.30 -1.50
N MET A 370 0.61 17.09 -2.78
CA MET A 370 0.74 15.73 -3.31
C MET A 370 1.93 15.03 -2.68
N THR A 371 1.72 13.82 -2.19
CA THR A 371 2.75 12.97 -1.58
C THR A 371 2.68 11.55 -2.14
N SER A 372 3.71 10.78 -1.91
CA SER A 372 3.73 9.37 -2.31
C SER A 372 4.25 8.50 -1.17
N THR A 373 3.80 7.27 -1.10
CA THR A 373 4.27 6.35 -0.05
C THR A 373 5.77 5.99 -0.16
N ILE A 374 6.41 6.20 -1.32
CA ILE A 374 7.88 6.07 -1.43
C ILE A 374 8.65 7.16 -0.66
N ASP A 375 7.95 8.22 -0.22
CA ASP A 375 8.53 9.32 0.55
C ASP A 375 8.72 8.97 2.03
N ILE A 376 8.10 7.89 2.48
CA ILE A 376 8.15 7.44 3.87
C ILE A 376 9.59 7.12 4.28
N LEU A 377 10.29 6.28 3.51
CA LEU A 377 11.65 5.88 3.87
C LEU A 377 12.62 7.07 3.96
N PRO A 378 12.77 7.93 2.94
CA PRO A 378 13.66 9.08 3.05
C PRO A 378 13.26 10.02 4.20
N THR A 379 11.97 10.16 4.51
CA THR A 379 11.49 10.93 5.67
C THR A 379 11.98 10.33 6.98
N LEU A 380 11.83 9.03 7.17
CA LEU A 380 12.26 8.34 8.39
C LEU A 380 13.77 8.47 8.59
N LEU A 381 14.54 8.28 7.53
CA LEU A 381 16.00 8.39 7.58
C LEU A 381 16.47 9.82 7.94
N GLU A 382 15.79 10.84 7.42
CA GLU A 382 16.06 12.24 7.76
C GLU A 382 15.69 12.54 9.23
N LEU A 383 14.52 12.11 9.68
CA LEU A 383 14.09 12.30 11.07
C LEU A 383 14.98 11.57 12.09
N GLN A 384 15.58 10.46 11.69
CA GLN A 384 16.52 9.69 12.49
C GLN A 384 17.97 10.19 12.41
N GLY A 385 18.26 11.14 11.52
CA GLY A 385 19.63 11.63 11.28
C GLY A 385 20.52 10.61 10.55
N LEU A 386 19.94 9.60 9.91
CA LEU A 386 20.66 8.55 9.18
C LEU A 386 21.00 8.96 7.75
N ALA A 387 20.29 9.91 7.19
CA ALA A 387 20.56 10.49 5.86
C ALA A 387 20.20 11.97 5.83
N SER A 388 20.82 12.71 4.90
CA SER A 388 20.43 14.09 4.57
C SER A 388 20.00 14.14 3.11
N PHE A 389 18.87 14.77 2.87
CA PHE A 389 18.30 14.98 1.55
C PHE A 389 18.35 16.46 1.15
N ASP A 390 19.10 17.30 1.88
CA ASP A 390 19.31 18.71 1.56
C ASP A 390 19.92 18.86 0.16
N GLY A 391 19.21 19.55 -0.72
CA GLY A 391 19.61 19.74 -2.12
C GLY A 391 19.26 18.59 -3.08
N ILE A 392 18.71 17.49 -2.60
CA ILE A 392 18.18 16.38 -3.42
C ILE A 392 16.70 16.65 -3.66
N GLY A 393 16.35 17.50 -4.61
CA GLY A 393 14.94 17.83 -4.68
C GLY A 393 14.45 18.52 -5.93
N ALA A 394 15.33 18.90 -6.83
CA ALA A 394 14.95 19.40 -8.15
C ALA A 394 16.11 19.11 -9.10
N GLY A 395 16.11 17.92 -9.71
CA GLY A 395 17.00 17.57 -10.81
C GLY A 395 18.46 17.96 -10.57
N TRP A 396 19.32 17.00 -10.22
CA TRP A 396 20.80 17.04 -10.35
C TRP A 396 21.54 18.35 -9.93
N ALA A 397 21.00 19.18 -9.05
CA ALA A 397 21.71 20.34 -8.53
C ALA A 397 22.68 19.89 -7.43
N ARG A 398 23.97 19.94 -7.73
CA ARG A 398 25.04 19.77 -6.76
C ARG A 398 24.90 20.82 -5.66
N GLY A 399 24.59 20.39 -4.44
CA GLY A 399 24.91 21.13 -3.23
C GLY A 399 26.37 20.84 -2.89
N GLU A 400 27.21 21.86 -2.86
CA GLU A 400 28.53 21.78 -2.26
C GLU A 400 28.34 21.90 -0.74
N ASP A 401 28.95 20.96 -0.01
CA ASP A 401 29.25 21.02 1.43
C ASP A 401 28.09 20.95 2.44
N SER A 402 27.69 19.71 2.77
CA SER A 402 27.22 19.40 4.12
C SER A 402 28.32 18.61 4.84
N GLU A 403 29.08 19.27 5.73
CA GLU A 403 30.01 18.64 6.66
C GLU A 403 29.21 17.94 7.78
N GLY A 404 28.62 16.77 7.48
CA GLY A 404 28.03 15.88 8.46
C GLY A 404 28.25 14.44 8.03
N GLU A 405 28.88 13.61 8.85
CA GLU A 405 28.93 12.18 8.63
C GLU A 405 27.50 11.62 8.76
N THR A 406 26.83 11.39 7.64
CA THR A 406 25.58 10.63 7.60
C THR A 406 25.88 9.15 7.43
N ALA A 407 25.01 8.29 7.97
CA ALA A 407 25.16 6.84 7.91
C ALA A 407 25.09 6.28 6.49
N LEU A 408 24.40 6.98 5.58
CA LEU A 408 24.33 6.65 4.15
C LEU A 408 25.26 7.55 3.34
N SER A 409 25.94 6.95 2.38
CA SER A 409 26.70 7.72 1.38
C SER A 409 25.77 8.55 0.50
N GLU A 410 26.29 9.66 -0.02
CA GLU A 410 25.56 10.51 -0.99
C GLU A 410 25.06 9.68 -2.20
N GLN A 411 25.82 8.67 -2.65
CA GLN A 411 25.42 7.81 -3.76
C GLN A 411 24.19 6.94 -3.40
N GLU A 412 24.11 6.40 -2.18
CA GLU A 412 22.98 5.60 -1.72
C GLU A 412 21.73 6.45 -1.55
N THR A 413 21.88 7.64 -0.97
CA THR A 413 20.78 8.61 -0.83
C THR A 413 20.24 9.06 -2.18
N ARG A 414 21.11 9.28 -3.17
CA ARG A 414 20.72 9.66 -4.54
C ARG A 414 19.99 8.58 -5.33
N ARG A 415 20.10 7.33 -4.94
CA ARG A 415 19.34 6.23 -5.56
C ARG A 415 17.87 6.23 -5.13
N MET A 416 17.53 6.81 -3.99
CA MET A 416 16.15 6.96 -3.57
C MET A 416 15.45 8.01 -4.46
N GLN A 417 14.27 7.69 -4.95
CA GLN A 417 13.45 8.54 -5.81
C GLN A 417 12.32 9.21 -5.03
N GLY A 418 12.00 8.67 -3.83
CA GLY A 418 11.19 9.35 -2.84
C GLY A 418 11.92 10.57 -2.28
N ARG A 419 11.16 11.51 -1.73
CA ARG A 419 11.66 12.74 -1.11
C ARG A 419 11.12 12.85 0.30
N PRO A 420 11.86 13.41 1.25
CA PRO A 420 11.30 13.68 2.57
C PRO A 420 9.97 14.43 2.48
N LEU A 421 9.04 14.04 3.34
CA LEU A 421 7.69 14.60 3.35
C LEU A 421 7.70 16.03 3.92
N PRO A 422 7.05 17.00 3.26
CA PRO A 422 6.91 18.36 3.78
C PRO A 422 6.13 18.33 5.10
N THR A 423 6.17 19.43 5.84
CA THR A 423 5.53 19.62 7.14
C THR A 423 6.21 18.82 8.28
N VAL A 424 6.58 17.54 8.08
CA VAL A 424 7.35 16.75 9.05
C VAL A 424 8.85 16.95 8.88
N THR A 425 9.29 17.36 7.71
CA THR A 425 10.67 17.81 7.41
C THR A 425 10.64 19.22 6.80
N ALA A 426 11.80 19.75 6.43
CA ALA A 426 11.92 21.04 5.73
C ALA A 426 11.77 20.92 4.21
N ALA A 427 11.35 19.77 3.70
CA ALA A 427 11.26 19.50 2.28
C ALA A 427 10.19 20.37 1.58
N THR A 428 10.44 20.64 0.29
CA THR A 428 9.53 21.43 -0.54
C THR A 428 8.33 20.58 -0.99
N PRO A 429 7.08 21.06 -0.81
CA PRO A 429 5.90 20.42 -1.33
C PRO A 429 5.95 20.21 -2.85
N ARG A 430 5.38 19.10 -3.34
CA ARG A 430 5.24 18.83 -4.77
C ARG A 430 3.79 18.95 -5.24
N SER A 431 3.63 19.26 -6.53
CA SER A 431 2.31 19.45 -7.15
C SER A 431 1.73 18.18 -7.76
N ALA A 432 2.53 17.12 -7.91
CA ALA A 432 2.11 15.89 -8.57
C ALA A 432 2.68 14.63 -7.89
N ALA A 433 1.93 13.54 -7.93
CA ALA A 433 2.36 12.21 -7.56
C ALA A 433 2.11 11.22 -8.72
N PHE A 434 2.80 10.09 -8.70
CA PHE A 434 2.87 9.16 -9.83
C PHE A 434 2.64 7.73 -9.37
N SER A 435 2.01 6.95 -10.26
CA SER A 435 1.85 5.51 -10.11
C SER A 435 2.04 4.81 -11.45
N GLU A 436 2.43 3.56 -11.41
CA GLU A 436 2.68 2.79 -12.63
C GLU A 436 2.17 1.34 -12.52
N TYR A 437 1.97 0.69 -13.68
CA TYR A 437 1.49 -0.67 -13.73
C TYR A 437 1.96 -1.38 -15.00
N GLY A 438 2.23 -2.68 -14.87
CA GLY A 438 2.52 -3.55 -15.99
C GLY A 438 4.00 -3.74 -16.30
N SER A 439 4.33 -4.92 -16.81
CA SER A 439 5.70 -5.37 -17.10
C SER A 439 6.05 -5.35 -18.60
N GLY A 440 5.15 -4.90 -19.47
CA GLY A 440 5.35 -4.80 -20.92
C GLY A 440 4.84 -5.98 -21.72
N GLY A 441 4.00 -6.84 -21.12
CA GLY A 441 3.33 -7.94 -21.83
C GLY A 441 2.20 -7.47 -22.75
N PRO A 442 1.65 -8.39 -23.56
CA PRO A 442 0.52 -8.07 -24.44
C PRO A 442 -0.75 -7.77 -23.64
N PRO A 443 -1.62 -6.90 -24.15
CA PRO A 443 -2.88 -6.58 -23.48
C PRO A 443 -3.84 -7.79 -23.51
N VAL A 444 -4.59 -7.97 -22.44
CA VAL A 444 -5.76 -8.83 -22.40
C VAL A 444 -6.94 -8.08 -23.02
N THR A 445 -7.64 -8.71 -23.97
CA THR A 445 -8.71 -8.09 -24.77
C THR A 445 -10.10 -8.61 -24.38
N MET A 446 -11.13 -7.83 -24.68
CA MET A 446 -12.53 -8.27 -24.53
C MET A 446 -12.79 -9.56 -25.33
N GLY A 447 -12.21 -9.70 -26.54
CA GLY A 447 -12.35 -10.91 -27.35
C GLY A 447 -11.76 -12.17 -26.70
N GLN A 448 -10.70 -12.03 -25.90
CA GLN A 448 -10.18 -13.15 -25.11
C GLN A 448 -11.13 -13.54 -23.99
N LEU A 449 -11.76 -12.56 -23.33
CA LEU A 449 -12.77 -12.85 -22.31
C LEU A 449 -14.04 -13.49 -22.91
N ASP A 450 -14.45 -13.09 -24.12
CA ASP A 450 -15.58 -13.68 -24.82
C ASP A 450 -15.42 -15.18 -25.12
N ALA A 451 -14.17 -15.65 -25.16
CA ALA A 451 -13.84 -17.05 -25.39
C ALA A 451 -13.86 -17.91 -24.11
N LEU A 452 -14.05 -17.29 -22.94
CA LEU A 452 -14.10 -17.97 -21.65
C LEU A 452 -15.55 -18.20 -21.20
N ASP A 453 -15.78 -19.29 -20.49
CA ASP A 453 -17.09 -19.60 -19.90
C ASP A 453 -17.42 -18.67 -18.74
N GLU A 454 -18.61 -18.12 -18.73
CA GLU A 454 -19.14 -17.33 -17.61
C GLU A 454 -20.14 -18.14 -16.74
N PRO A 455 -20.19 -17.91 -15.42
CA PRO A 455 -19.32 -16.99 -14.66
C PRO A 455 -17.88 -17.48 -14.59
N PHE A 456 -16.94 -16.55 -14.63
CA PHE A 456 -15.53 -16.90 -14.51
C PHE A 456 -15.26 -17.57 -13.16
N GLY A 457 -14.61 -18.73 -13.17
CA GLY A 457 -14.12 -19.38 -11.95
C GLY A 457 -12.95 -18.61 -11.36
N TYR A 458 -12.70 -18.80 -10.07
CA TYR A 458 -11.58 -18.16 -9.36
C TYR A 458 -10.25 -18.39 -10.10
N ASP A 459 -9.97 -19.62 -10.51
CA ASP A 459 -8.73 -19.96 -11.23
C ASP A 459 -8.61 -19.19 -12.56
N THR A 460 -9.70 -19.10 -13.32
CA THR A 460 -9.73 -18.35 -14.58
C THR A 460 -9.45 -16.86 -14.36
N ILE A 461 -10.04 -16.28 -13.32
CA ILE A 461 -9.82 -14.88 -12.97
C ILE A 461 -8.38 -14.67 -12.56
N ILE A 462 -7.82 -15.52 -11.72
CA ILE A 462 -6.44 -15.42 -11.25
C ILE A 462 -5.46 -15.50 -12.41
N GLU A 463 -5.61 -16.47 -13.32
CA GLU A 463 -4.76 -16.57 -14.51
C GLU A 463 -4.85 -15.32 -15.38
N THR A 464 -6.05 -14.79 -15.58
CA THR A 464 -6.26 -13.59 -16.38
C THR A 464 -5.72 -12.35 -15.66
N LEU A 465 -5.87 -12.24 -14.33
CA LEU A 465 -5.25 -11.18 -13.54
C LEU A 465 -3.73 -11.20 -13.64
N TRP A 466 -3.12 -12.37 -13.55
CA TRP A 466 -1.66 -12.49 -13.75
C TRP A 466 -1.21 -12.07 -15.16
N GLY A 467 -1.98 -12.44 -16.18
CA GLY A 467 -1.78 -11.93 -17.51
C GLY A 467 -1.84 -10.41 -17.57
N ARG A 468 -2.83 -9.82 -16.88
CA ARG A 468 -2.98 -8.38 -16.78
C ARG A 468 -1.87 -7.69 -15.97
N GLU A 469 -1.36 -8.30 -14.92
CA GLU A 469 -0.21 -7.76 -14.19
C GLU A 469 1.02 -7.60 -15.08
N ALA A 470 1.13 -8.43 -16.12
CA ALA A 470 2.20 -8.35 -17.10
C ALA A 470 1.93 -7.35 -18.23
N GLU A 471 0.66 -7.01 -18.52
CA GLU A 471 0.29 -6.23 -19.70
C GLU A 471 0.68 -4.75 -19.61
N GLY A 472 1.11 -4.18 -20.75
CA GLY A 472 1.33 -2.76 -20.91
C GLY A 472 2.43 -2.17 -20.02
N ARG A 473 2.56 -0.86 -20.05
CA ARG A 473 3.43 -0.05 -19.17
C ARG A 473 2.74 1.25 -18.83
N ARG A 474 1.60 1.13 -18.18
CA ARG A 474 0.76 2.29 -17.87
C ARG A 474 1.44 3.22 -16.86
N LYS A 475 1.23 4.50 -17.06
CA LYS A 475 1.72 5.57 -16.19
C LYS A 475 0.57 6.47 -15.81
N MET A 476 0.52 6.85 -14.57
CA MET A 476 -0.44 7.79 -14.01
C MET A 476 0.27 8.97 -13.38
N VAL A 477 -0.23 10.16 -13.63
CA VAL A 477 0.09 11.36 -12.87
C VAL A 477 -1.18 11.93 -12.26
N ARG A 478 -1.08 12.32 -11.00
CA ARG A 478 -2.16 12.93 -10.23
C ARG A 478 -1.70 14.26 -9.65
N THR A 479 -2.44 15.32 -9.92
CA THR A 479 -2.39 16.61 -9.22
C THR A 479 -3.60 16.74 -8.30
N LYS A 480 -3.80 17.86 -7.62
CA LYS A 480 -5.02 18.06 -6.82
C LYS A 480 -6.28 18.09 -7.67
N GLU A 481 -6.18 18.66 -8.86
CA GLU A 481 -7.33 18.91 -9.73
C GLU A 481 -7.54 17.84 -10.78
N TRP A 482 -6.46 17.19 -11.22
CA TRP A 482 -6.48 16.32 -12.40
C TRP A 482 -5.78 15.01 -12.18
N LYS A 483 -6.31 13.96 -12.78
CA LYS A 483 -5.63 12.67 -12.97
C LYS A 483 -5.54 12.35 -14.46
N TYR A 484 -4.34 11.96 -14.90
CA TYR A 484 -4.10 11.53 -16.27
C TYR A 484 -3.40 10.19 -16.30
N VAL A 485 -3.92 9.27 -17.15
CA VAL A 485 -3.36 7.92 -17.35
C VAL A 485 -3.05 7.71 -18.81
N THR A 486 -1.88 7.15 -19.10
CA THR A 486 -1.47 6.80 -20.47
C THR A 486 -0.77 5.43 -20.48
N ASP A 487 -0.93 4.70 -21.58
CA ASP A 487 -0.16 3.49 -21.85
C ASP A 487 0.71 3.71 -23.10
N PRO A 488 2.02 3.90 -22.94
CA PRO A 488 2.92 4.09 -24.07
C PRO A 488 2.95 2.89 -25.04
N MET A 489 2.64 1.68 -24.55
CA MET A 489 2.61 0.47 -25.36
C MET A 489 1.36 0.38 -26.25
N ALA A 490 0.22 0.87 -25.76
CA ALA A 490 -1.04 0.86 -26.47
C ALA A 490 -1.10 1.85 -27.64
N ARG A 491 -0.32 2.94 -27.58
CA ARG A 491 -0.27 3.96 -28.65
C ARG A 491 0.17 3.43 -30.01
N GLY A 492 1.01 2.39 -30.04
CA GLY A 492 1.40 1.72 -31.28
C GLY A 492 0.26 0.97 -31.97
N ALA A 493 -0.69 0.45 -31.21
CA ALA A 493 -1.85 -0.27 -31.72
C ALA A 493 -2.92 0.67 -32.32
N THR A 494 -3.02 1.89 -31.82
CA THR A 494 -4.00 2.89 -32.28
C THR A 494 -3.67 3.46 -33.67
N LEU A 495 -2.39 3.46 -34.05
CA LEU A 495 -1.97 3.95 -35.38
C LEU A 495 -2.19 2.93 -36.51
N THR A 496 -2.51 1.71 -36.17
CA THR A 496 -2.82 0.62 -37.10
C THR A 496 -4.27 0.16 -37.02
N SER A 497 -5.20 1.07 -36.72
CA SER A 497 -6.62 0.75 -36.63
C SER A 497 -7.08 -0.05 -37.85
N GLY A 498 -7.16 -1.35 -37.65
CA GLY A 498 -7.91 -2.22 -38.53
C GLY A 498 -9.38 -1.81 -38.53
N SER A 499 -10.00 -2.15 -39.57
CA SER A 499 -11.33 -1.82 -40.08
C SER A 499 -12.55 -1.95 -39.16
N ASP A 500 -12.41 -2.15 -37.87
CA ASP A 500 -13.55 -2.49 -37.00
C ASP A 500 -13.93 -1.41 -35.99
N GLY A 501 -13.36 -0.19 -36.10
CA GLY A 501 -13.92 1.02 -35.47
C GLY A 501 -14.04 1.04 -33.95
N GLY A 502 -13.41 0.08 -33.23
CA GLY A 502 -13.29 0.18 -31.77
C GLY A 502 -12.30 1.29 -31.42
N PRO A 503 -12.59 2.14 -30.42
CA PRO A 503 -11.60 3.07 -29.95
C PRO A 503 -10.39 2.24 -29.47
N GLY A 504 -9.24 2.46 -30.10
CA GLY A 504 -7.96 1.99 -29.58
C GLY A 504 -7.80 2.46 -28.15
N ASP A 505 -6.86 1.88 -27.43
CA ASP A 505 -6.67 2.22 -26.02
C ASP A 505 -6.47 3.72 -25.87
N ILE A 506 -7.43 4.40 -25.29
CA ILE A 506 -7.48 5.85 -25.12
C ILE A 506 -6.78 6.23 -23.83
N ASP A 507 -6.17 7.42 -23.82
CA ASP A 507 -5.73 8.04 -22.57
C ASP A 507 -6.93 8.31 -21.66
N GLU A 508 -6.69 8.40 -20.36
CA GLU A 508 -7.71 8.79 -19.39
C GLU A 508 -7.37 10.15 -18.81
N LEU A 509 -8.39 10.98 -18.64
CA LEU A 509 -8.30 12.26 -17.93
C LEU A 509 -9.55 12.43 -17.07
N TYR A 510 -9.36 12.72 -15.79
CA TYR A 510 -10.42 12.96 -14.83
C TYR A 510 -10.26 14.34 -14.19
N ASP A 511 -11.34 15.14 -14.18
CA ASP A 511 -11.43 16.42 -13.46
C ASP A 511 -11.92 16.15 -12.04
N LEU A 512 -10.97 16.01 -11.11
CA LEU A 512 -11.25 15.60 -9.73
C LEU A 512 -12.01 16.67 -8.92
N THR A 513 -12.04 17.91 -9.41
CA THR A 513 -12.79 19.00 -8.78
C THR A 513 -14.29 18.91 -9.07
N LYS A 514 -14.66 18.28 -10.19
CA LYS A 514 -16.05 18.11 -10.63
C LYS A 514 -16.53 16.67 -10.49
N ASP A 515 -15.62 15.73 -10.63
CA ASP A 515 -15.86 14.30 -10.61
C ASP A 515 -14.85 13.59 -9.70
N PRO A 516 -14.96 13.76 -8.38
CA PRO A 516 -14.03 13.16 -7.41
C PRO A 516 -14.09 11.63 -7.39
N TRP A 517 -15.12 11.04 -8.00
CA TRP A 517 -15.28 9.60 -8.14
C TRP A 517 -14.76 9.05 -9.47
N GLU A 518 -14.25 9.92 -10.36
CA GLU A 518 -13.62 9.53 -11.63
C GLU A 518 -14.54 8.74 -12.57
N LEU A 519 -15.83 9.04 -12.53
CA LEU A 519 -16.86 8.33 -13.30
C LEU A 519 -16.84 8.67 -14.78
N THR A 520 -16.21 9.79 -15.18
CA THR A 520 -16.27 10.29 -16.56
C THR A 520 -14.88 10.63 -17.09
N ASN A 521 -14.39 9.81 -18.02
CA ASN A 521 -13.18 10.12 -18.76
C ASN A 521 -13.42 11.26 -19.75
N VAL A 522 -12.75 12.39 -19.57
CA VAL A 522 -12.86 13.61 -20.39
C VAL A 522 -11.67 13.83 -21.31
N ALA A 523 -10.79 12.84 -21.50
CA ALA A 523 -9.59 12.97 -22.34
C ALA A 523 -9.92 13.22 -23.83
N HIS A 524 -11.07 12.78 -24.30
CA HIS A 524 -11.50 12.95 -25.69
C HIS A 524 -12.00 14.38 -26.02
N LEU A 525 -12.24 15.22 -25.01
CA LEU A 525 -12.74 16.56 -25.19
C LEU A 525 -11.59 17.52 -25.63
N SER A 526 -11.77 18.19 -26.76
CA SER A 526 -10.74 19.09 -27.33
C SER A 526 -10.37 20.25 -26.41
N GLU A 527 -11.28 20.69 -25.55
CA GLU A 527 -11.05 21.74 -24.56
C GLU A 527 -10.00 21.34 -23.52
N ASN A 528 -9.78 20.06 -23.29
CA ASN A 528 -8.81 19.53 -22.34
C ASN A 528 -7.40 19.29 -22.93
N ALA A 529 -7.17 19.65 -24.21
CA ALA A 529 -5.87 19.40 -24.86
C ALA A 529 -4.68 20.06 -24.14
N THR A 530 -4.85 21.24 -23.56
CA THR A 530 -3.84 21.94 -22.78
C THR A 530 -3.51 21.18 -21.50
N VAL A 531 -4.53 20.77 -20.75
CA VAL A 531 -4.36 19.98 -19.52
C VAL A 531 -3.63 18.68 -19.81
N ILE A 532 -4.02 17.95 -20.85
CA ILE A 532 -3.34 16.71 -21.27
C ILE A 532 -1.85 16.98 -21.58
N SER A 533 -1.54 18.08 -22.24
CA SER A 533 -0.15 18.45 -22.55
C SER A 533 0.66 18.73 -21.29
N GLU A 534 0.09 19.42 -20.31
CA GLU A 534 0.71 19.71 -19.01
C GLU A 534 0.94 18.42 -18.22
N MET A 535 -0.07 17.56 -18.11
CA MET A 535 0.02 16.27 -17.41
C MET A 535 1.07 15.34 -18.05
N ARG A 536 1.15 15.33 -19.40
CA ARG A 536 2.20 14.59 -20.11
C ARG A 536 3.60 15.16 -19.84
N SER A 537 3.72 16.48 -19.70
CA SER A 537 4.99 17.11 -19.36
C SER A 537 5.46 16.72 -17.95
N LEU A 538 4.53 16.66 -16.99
CA LEU A 538 4.82 16.16 -15.64
C LEU A 538 5.30 14.70 -15.66
N LEU A 539 4.63 13.82 -16.43
CA LEU A 539 5.07 12.44 -16.61
C LEU A 539 6.45 12.32 -17.25
N ALA A 540 6.74 13.15 -18.27
CA ALA A 540 8.03 13.15 -18.94
C ALA A 540 9.14 13.59 -17.97
N SER A 541 8.93 14.67 -17.20
CA SER A 541 9.86 15.12 -16.18
C SER A 541 10.11 14.04 -15.13
N TRP A 542 9.03 13.44 -14.60
CA TRP A 542 9.16 12.36 -13.64
C TRP A 542 9.98 11.18 -14.16
N MET A 543 9.75 10.75 -15.41
CA MET A 543 10.51 9.64 -16.00
C MET A 543 12.00 9.98 -16.20
N ILE A 544 12.32 11.24 -16.50
CA ILE A 544 13.70 11.73 -16.62
C ILE A 544 14.36 11.80 -15.23
N ASP A 545 13.64 12.37 -14.26
CA ASP A 545 14.16 12.58 -12.90
C ASP A 545 14.35 11.25 -12.13
N THR A 546 13.62 10.21 -12.51
CA THR A 546 13.69 8.88 -11.88
C THR A 546 14.41 7.84 -12.72
N GLU A 547 15.08 8.25 -13.83
CA GLU A 547 15.94 7.37 -14.60
C GLU A 547 17.10 6.88 -13.73
N ASP A 548 17.19 5.57 -13.55
CA ASP A 548 18.29 4.97 -12.79
C ASP A 548 19.48 4.72 -13.74
N PRO A 549 20.66 5.28 -13.47
CA PRO A 549 21.85 5.05 -14.29
C PRO A 549 22.38 3.61 -14.16
N SER A 550 21.93 2.87 -13.15
CA SER A 550 22.29 1.47 -12.97
C SER A 550 21.38 0.57 -13.80
N PRO A 551 21.89 -0.48 -14.41
CA PRO A 551 21.04 -1.49 -15.04
C PRO A 551 20.04 -2.04 -14.03
N VAL A 552 18.77 -2.08 -14.41
CA VAL A 552 17.73 -2.75 -13.62
C VAL A 552 18.03 -4.24 -13.63
N GLU A 553 18.31 -4.82 -12.46
CA GLU A 553 18.42 -6.27 -12.34
C GLU A 553 17.07 -6.89 -12.73
N VAL A 554 17.11 -7.99 -13.47
CA VAL A 554 15.89 -8.75 -13.77
C VAL A 554 15.47 -9.43 -12.47
N PRO A 555 14.33 -9.02 -11.85
CA PRO A 555 13.94 -9.61 -10.59
C PRO A 555 13.70 -11.11 -10.75
N LYS A 556 14.13 -11.89 -9.78
CA LYS A 556 13.75 -13.30 -9.70
C LYS A 556 12.23 -13.38 -9.56
N SER A 557 11.60 -14.29 -10.28
CA SER A 557 10.19 -14.62 -10.11
C SER A 557 10.05 -15.77 -9.14
N ILE A 558 9.11 -15.68 -8.22
CA ILE A 558 8.64 -16.86 -7.48
C ILE A 558 7.99 -17.74 -8.55
N GLY A 559 8.70 -18.79 -8.98
CA GLY A 559 8.22 -19.68 -10.04
C GLY A 559 6.89 -20.33 -9.65
N ARG A 560 5.79 -19.63 -9.82
CA ARG A 560 4.50 -20.27 -9.97
C ARG A 560 4.51 -20.90 -11.35
N VAL A 561 4.68 -22.22 -11.39
CA VAL A 561 4.43 -23.00 -12.59
C VAL A 561 2.94 -22.81 -12.87
N VAL A 562 2.63 -21.92 -13.81
CA VAL A 562 1.30 -21.92 -14.43
C VAL A 562 1.19 -23.29 -15.09
N PRO A 563 0.25 -24.15 -14.69
CA PRO A 563 -0.01 -25.36 -15.44
C PRO A 563 -0.33 -24.93 -16.88
N ARG A 564 0.41 -25.47 -17.85
CA ARG A 564 0.17 -25.22 -19.27
C ARG A 564 -1.08 -25.95 -19.72
#